data_d01eb674194900fc5bc48abbc323d0cb
#
_entry.id   d01eb674194900fc5bc48abbc323d0cb
#
_cell.length_a   1.000
_cell.length_b   1.000
_cell.length_c   1.000
_cell.angle_alpha   90.00
_cell.angle_beta   90.00
_cell.angle_gamma   90.00
#
_symmetry.space_group_name_H-M   'P 1'
#
loop_
_entity.id
_entity.type
_entity.pdbx_description
1 polymer ?
#
loop_
_entity_poly.entity_id
_entity_poly.type
_entity_poly.pdbx_seq_one_letter_code
_entity_poly.pdbx_strand_id
1 'polypeptide(L)'
;LAAEFSIARRVIMPYVIVSQALPKFALAPMLVIWFGFGMAPKVIIAALIAFFPLLENTYLGFTTTPGEMLELFRALRASRWTTLLKLRVPHAIPAIFSGFRVALMLSLVGAVVAEYVGANQGLGALIIVSQGTLDTELMFVAFVLLTTLGLSLDKMHGLVYRVVIGRLYGKAPSDISVAASRPSLLAIVNWADNFIRQDAINL
;
A
#
# COMPACT_ATOMS: atom_id res chain seq x y z
N LEU A 1 -15.51 19.45 -10.98
CA LEU A 1 -14.84 18.19 -10.58
C LEU A 1 -13.49 18.44 -9.90
N ALA A 2 -12.61 19.29 -10.47
CA ALA A 2 -11.33 19.64 -9.84
C ALA A 2 -11.51 20.34 -8.48
N ALA A 3 -12.53 21.19 -8.34
CA ALA A 3 -12.85 21.90 -7.09
C ALA A 3 -13.37 20.94 -5.99
N GLU A 4 -14.20 19.97 -6.35
CA GLU A 4 -14.72 18.97 -5.39
C GLU A 4 -13.59 18.10 -4.83
N PHE A 5 -12.63 17.69 -5.67
CA PHE A 5 -11.46 16.93 -5.21
C PHE A 5 -10.48 17.77 -4.39
N SER A 6 -10.38 19.08 -4.63
CA SER A 6 -9.53 19.98 -3.85
C SER A 6 -10.07 20.21 -2.43
N ILE A 7 -11.39 20.25 -2.28
CA ILE A 7 -12.03 20.32 -0.94
C ILE A 7 -11.84 19.01 -0.18
N ALA A 8 -12.11 17.87 -0.82
CA ALA A 8 -11.86 16.56 -0.24
C ALA A 8 -10.37 16.40 0.18
N ARG A 9 -9.44 16.85 -0.65
CA ARG A 9 -8.02 16.86 -0.30
C ARG A 9 -7.73 17.73 0.93
N ARG A 10 -8.24 18.96 0.97
CA ARG A 10 -7.99 19.88 2.09
C ARG A 10 -8.57 19.36 3.42
N VAL A 11 -9.68 18.63 3.36
CA VAL A 11 -10.32 18.08 4.54
C VAL A 11 -9.73 16.72 4.93
N ILE A 12 -9.55 15.81 3.99
CA ILE A 12 -9.14 14.42 4.27
C ILE A 12 -7.63 14.30 4.54
N MET A 13 -6.77 15.02 3.78
CA MET A 13 -5.33 14.90 3.91
C MET A 13 -4.77 15.21 5.31
N PRO A 14 -5.21 16.25 6.04
CA PRO A 14 -4.73 16.46 7.40
C PRO A 14 -5.02 15.28 8.32
N TYR A 15 -6.21 14.67 8.22
CA TYR A 15 -6.56 13.49 9.02
C TYR A 15 -5.73 12.28 8.65
N VAL A 16 -5.45 12.08 7.36
CA VAL A 16 -4.56 11.00 6.89
C VAL A 16 -3.16 11.19 7.46
N ILE A 17 -2.60 12.41 7.40
CA ILE A 17 -1.25 12.71 7.93
C ILE A 17 -1.21 12.50 9.45
N VAL A 18 -2.17 13.03 10.19
CA VAL A 18 -2.24 12.87 11.66
C VAL A 18 -2.36 11.38 12.02
N SER A 19 -3.19 10.63 11.31
CA SER A 19 -3.36 9.20 11.58
C SER A 19 -2.14 8.35 11.20
N GLN A 20 -1.31 8.82 10.25
CA GLN A 20 -0.02 8.18 9.96
C GLN A 20 1.02 8.44 11.06
N ALA A 21 0.96 9.59 11.72
CA ALA A 21 1.85 9.94 12.83
C ALA A 21 1.55 9.12 14.11
N LEU A 22 0.35 8.55 14.23
CA LEU A 22 0.03 7.68 15.36
C LEU A 22 0.87 6.39 15.33
N PRO A 23 1.54 6.03 16.43
CA PRO A 23 2.32 4.80 16.51
C PRO A 23 1.38 3.58 16.55
N LYS A 24 0.95 3.11 15.37
CA LYS A 24 -0.06 2.05 15.22
C LYS A 24 0.31 0.78 15.97
N PHE A 25 1.60 0.46 16.05
CA PHE A 25 2.10 -0.68 16.81
C PHE A 25 1.90 -0.51 18.32
N ALA A 26 1.91 0.71 18.84
CA ALA A 26 1.65 0.97 20.24
C ALA A 26 0.16 0.78 20.62
N LEU A 27 -0.74 0.72 19.64
CA LEU A 27 -2.15 0.40 19.87
C LEU A 27 -2.38 -1.09 20.15
N ALA A 28 -1.42 -1.96 19.81
CA ALA A 28 -1.59 -3.41 19.95
C ALA A 28 -1.95 -3.83 21.40
N PRO A 29 -1.24 -3.39 22.47
CA PRO A 29 -1.62 -3.72 23.84
C PRO A 29 -3.00 -3.21 24.23
N MET A 30 -3.38 -2.01 23.79
CA MET A 30 -4.69 -1.43 24.09
C MET A 30 -5.82 -2.25 23.46
N LEU A 31 -5.63 -2.68 22.22
CA LEU A 31 -6.60 -3.51 21.51
C LEU A 31 -6.76 -4.89 22.17
N VAL A 32 -5.68 -5.45 22.70
CA VAL A 32 -5.74 -6.70 23.45
C VAL A 32 -6.52 -6.51 24.77
N ILE A 33 -6.36 -5.37 25.46
CA ILE A 33 -7.13 -5.06 26.67
C ILE A 33 -8.62 -4.88 26.34
N TRP A 34 -8.97 -4.25 25.23
CA TRP A 34 -10.36 -3.96 24.86
C TRP A 34 -11.09 -5.17 24.27
N PHE A 35 -10.42 -5.95 23.42
CA PHE A 35 -11.02 -7.06 22.67
C PHE A 35 -10.60 -8.45 23.15
N GLY A 36 -9.72 -8.52 24.17
CA GLY A 36 -9.18 -9.77 24.66
C GLY A 36 -8.13 -10.38 23.72
N PHE A 37 -7.61 -11.54 24.15
CA PHE A 37 -6.70 -12.33 23.33
C PHE A 37 -7.49 -13.04 22.22
N GLY A 38 -7.05 -12.95 20.97
CA GLY A 38 -7.72 -13.62 19.85
C GLY A 38 -7.45 -13.00 18.49
N MET A 39 -8.35 -13.28 17.56
CA MET A 39 -8.23 -12.80 16.18
C MET A 39 -8.60 -11.30 16.02
N ALA A 40 -9.48 -10.77 16.86
CA ALA A 40 -9.98 -9.41 16.73
C ALA A 40 -8.88 -8.34 16.76
N PRO A 41 -7.99 -8.26 17.78
CA PRO A 41 -6.91 -7.28 17.79
C PRO A 41 -5.95 -7.46 16.61
N LYS A 42 -5.64 -8.70 16.19
CA LYS A 42 -4.77 -8.98 15.04
C LYS A 42 -5.33 -8.40 13.75
N VAL A 43 -6.61 -8.65 13.48
CA VAL A 43 -7.29 -8.17 12.27
C VAL A 43 -7.37 -6.64 12.28
N ILE A 44 -7.71 -6.02 13.43
CA ILE A 44 -7.81 -4.57 13.54
C ILE A 44 -6.46 -3.90 13.29
N ILE A 45 -5.37 -4.39 13.87
CA ILE A 45 -4.02 -3.84 13.66
C ILE A 45 -3.59 -3.98 12.20
N ALA A 46 -3.74 -5.17 11.63
CA ALA A 46 -3.39 -5.43 10.25
C ALA A 46 -4.19 -4.52 9.30
N ALA A 47 -5.50 -4.35 9.53
CA ALA A 47 -6.36 -3.47 8.76
C ALA A 47 -5.99 -2.00 8.89
N LEU A 48 -5.69 -1.52 10.09
CA LEU A 48 -5.25 -0.13 10.33
C LEU A 48 -3.95 0.20 9.62
N ILE A 49 -3.00 -0.74 9.59
CA ILE A 49 -1.73 -0.54 8.93
C ILE A 49 -1.89 -0.58 7.40
N ALA A 50 -2.71 -1.51 6.89
CA ALA A 50 -2.96 -1.69 5.46
C ALA A 50 -3.81 -0.56 4.85
N PHE A 51 -4.69 0.07 5.64
CA PHE A 51 -5.67 1.05 5.17
C PHE A 51 -5.03 2.26 4.50
N PHE A 52 -3.99 2.85 5.10
CA PHE A 52 -3.42 4.11 4.63
C PHE A 52 -2.70 4.00 3.27
N PRO A 53 -1.81 3.02 3.04
CA PRO A 53 -1.20 2.84 1.74
C PRO A 53 -2.21 2.60 0.63
N LEU A 54 -3.27 1.85 0.93
CA LEU A 54 -4.35 1.60 -0.01
C LEU A 54 -5.13 2.90 -0.33
N LEU A 55 -5.47 3.68 0.70
CA LEU A 55 -6.17 4.95 0.54
C LEU A 55 -5.33 5.94 -0.28
N GLU A 56 -4.05 6.10 0.05
CA GLU A 56 -3.14 7.03 -0.61
C GLU A 56 -2.93 6.69 -2.08
N ASN A 57 -2.67 5.44 -2.40
CA ASN A 57 -2.50 4.99 -3.78
C ASN A 57 -3.81 5.07 -4.57
N THR A 58 -4.94 4.78 -3.93
CA THR A 58 -6.27 4.96 -4.54
C THR A 58 -6.50 6.43 -4.88
N TYR A 59 -6.25 7.32 -3.93
CA TYR A 59 -6.36 8.77 -4.15
C TYR A 59 -5.44 9.25 -5.28
N LEU A 60 -4.17 8.80 -5.28
CA LEU A 60 -3.22 9.11 -6.34
C LEU A 60 -3.74 8.65 -7.71
N GLY A 61 -4.23 7.42 -7.83
CA GLY A 61 -4.79 6.89 -9.07
C GLY A 61 -5.91 7.75 -9.65
N PHE A 62 -6.82 8.26 -8.79
CA PHE A 62 -7.92 9.13 -9.24
C PHE A 62 -7.46 10.54 -9.60
N THR A 63 -6.38 11.04 -9.02
CA THR A 63 -5.89 12.41 -9.25
C THR A 63 -4.91 12.53 -10.42
N THR A 64 -4.27 11.44 -10.82
CA THR A 64 -3.29 11.40 -11.92
C THR A 64 -3.91 11.22 -13.31
N THR A 65 -5.25 11.24 -13.43
CA THR A 65 -5.93 11.15 -14.73
C THR A 65 -5.48 12.31 -15.63
N PRO A 66 -4.98 12.05 -16.87
CA PRO A 66 -4.49 13.09 -17.78
C PRO A 66 -5.55 14.13 -18.09
N GLY A 67 -5.15 15.42 -18.06
CA GLY A 67 -6.05 16.55 -18.31
C GLY A 67 -6.68 16.50 -19.68
N GLU A 68 -5.91 16.13 -20.70
CA GLU A 68 -6.35 15.99 -22.09
C GLU A 68 -7.53 15.02 -22.24
N MET A 69 -7.48 13.89 -21.56
CA MET A 69 -8.58 12.93 -21.56
C MET A 69 -9.82 13.48 -20.85
N LEU A 70 -9.65 14.26 -19.80
CA LEU A 70 -10.75 14.92 -19.11
C LEU A 70 -11.40 15.99 -19.99
N GLU A 71 -10.62 16.73 -20.78
CA GLU A 71 -11.10 17.72 -21.74
C GLU A 71 -11.86 17.05 -22.88
N LEU A 72 -11.37 15.93 -23.39
CA LEU A 72 -12.08 15.13 -24.39
C LEU A 72 -13.46 14.70 -23.89
N PHE A 73 -13.55 14.16 -22.67
CA PHE A 73 -14.83 13.74 -22.10
C PHE A 73 -15.77 14.94 -21.84
N ARG A 74 -15.22 16.13 -21.54
CA ARG A 74 -16.00 17.37 -21.46
C ARG A 74 -16.53 17.81 -22.84
N ALA A 75 -15.69 17.75 -23.88
CA ALA A 75 -16.09 18.08 -25.24
C ALA A 75 -17.21 17.15 -25.74
N LEU A 76 -17.16 15.86 -25.37
CA LEU A 76 -18.21 14.88 -25.65
C LEU A 76 -19.45 15.05 -24.76
N ARG A 77 -19.53 16.08 -23.92
CA ARG A 77 -20.62 16.33 -22.94
C ARG A 77 -20.93 15.10 -22.07
N ALA A 78 -19.90 14.28 -21.76
CA ALA A 78 -20.06 13.10 -20.91
C ALA A 78 -20.50 13.50 -19.51
N SER A 79 -21.44 12.74 -18.93
CA SER A 79 -21.88 12.96 -17.55
C SER A 79 -20.75 12.73 -16.55
N ARG A 80 -20.86 13.28 -15.34
CA ARG A 80 -19.87 13.05 -14.25
C ARG A 80 -19.70 11.58 -13.93
N TRP A 81 -20.78 10.81 -13.91
CA TRP A 81 -20.76 9.37 -13.69
C TRP A 81 -20.08 8.60 -14.83
N THR A 82 -20.35 9.00 -16.07
CA THR A 82 -19.70 8.42 -17.25
C THR A 82 -18.19 8.66 -17.22
N THR A 83 -17.76 9.88 -16.91
CA THR A 83 -16.34 10.23 -16.76
C THR A 83 -15.69 9.47 -15.62
N LEU A 84 -16.38 9.30 -14.49
CA LEU A 84 -15.87 8.54 -13.36
C LEU A 84 -15.67 7.07 -13.73
N LEU A 85 -16.73 6.40 -14.22
CA LEU A 85 -16.72 4.96 -14.44
C LEU A 85 -15.93 4.54 -15.68
N LYS A 86 -15.95 5.34 -16.76
CA LYS A 86 -15.32 4.96 -18.04
C LYS A 86 -13.90 5.51 -18.22
N LEU A 87 -13.51 6.53 -17.44
CA LEU A 87 -12.18 7.12 -17.56
C LEU A 87 -11.39 7.00 -16.24
N ARG A 88 -11.90 7.57 -15.14
CA ARG A 88 -11.12 7.68 -13.91
C ARG A 88 -10.92 6.36 -13.19
N VAL A 89 -11.97 5.54 -13.07
CA VAL A 89 -11.87 4.23 -12.40
C VAL A 89 -10.91 3.30 -13.15
N PRO A 90 -11.05 3.07 -14.47
CA PRO A 90 -10.06 2.27 -15.19
C PRO A 90 -8.65 2.82 -15.04
N HIS A 91 -8.45 4.13 -15.21
CA HIS A 91 -7.13 4.74 -15.06
C HIS A 91 -6.53 4.57 -13.65
N ALA A 92 -7.36 4.55 -12.60
CA ALA A 92 -6.90 4.40 -11.22
C ALA A 92 -6.56 2.95 -10.84
N ILE A 93 -7.07 1.94 -11.55
CA ILE A 93 -6.89 0.52 -11.21
C ILE A 93 -5.41 0.13 -11.00
N PRO A 94 -4.45 0.48 -11.86
CA PRO A 94 -3.05 0.13 -11.63
C PRO A 94 -2.49 0.70 -10.32
N ALA A 95 -2.84 1.94 -9.99
CA ALA A 95 -2.41 2.59 -8.75
C ALA A 95 -3.07 1.94 -7.52
N ILE A 96 -4.36 1.58 -7.61
CA ILE A 96 -5.08 0.86 -6.55
C ILE A 96 -4.41 -0.49 -6.29
N PHE A 97 -4.06 -1.24 -7.32
CA PHE A 97 -3.36 -2.51 -7.17
C PHE A 97 -1.95 -2.33 -6.58
N SER A 98 -1.23 -1.26 -6.95
CA SER A 98 0.05 -0.93 -6.31
C SER A 98 -0.12 -0.65 -4.82
N GLY A 99 -1.16 0.10 -4.44
CA GLY A 99 -1.52 0.33 -3.05
C GLY A 99 -1.90 -0.95 -2.30
N PHE A 100 -2.65 -1.83 -2.96
CA PHE A 100 -3.04 -3.11 -2.39
C PHE A 100 -1.84 -4.03 -2.15
N ARG A 101 -0.85 -4.03 -3.04
CA ARG A 101 0.41 -4.75 -2.86
C ARG A 101 1.15 -4.31 -1.59
N VAL A 102 1.31 -3.00 -1.41
CA VAL A 102 1.96 -2.43 -0.22
C VAL A 102 1.15 -2.75 1.04
N ALA A 103 -0.18 -2.61 0.97
CA ALA A 103 -1.09 -2.92 2.06
C ALA A 103 -1.00 -4.38 2.49
N LEU A 104 -0.91 -5.33 1.55
CA LEU A 104 -0.73 -6.76 1.83
C LEU A 104 0.56 -7.03 2.62
N MET A 105 1.69 -6.46 2.17
CA MET A 105 2.97 -6.68 2.87
C MET A 105 2.95 -6.07 4.27
N LEU A 106 2.40 -4.87 4.41
CA LEU A 106 2.29 -4.20 5.71
C LEU A 106 1.27 -4.87 6.63
N SER A 107 0.20 -5.46 6.10
CA SER A 107 -0.76 -6.23 6.92
C SER A 107 -0.12 -7.48 7.51
N LEU A 108 0.77 -8.15 6.78
CA LEU A 108 1.55 -9.28 7.30
C LEU A 108 2.43 -8.85 8.48
N VAL A 109 3.16 -7.73 8.33
CA VAL A 109 3.95 -7.16 9.43
C VAL A 109 3.06 -6.81 10.62
N GLY A 110 1.90 -6.19 10.37
CA GLY A 110 0.93 -5.84 11.41
C GLY A 110 0.39 -7.06 12.16
N ALA A 111 0.12 -8.16 11.45
CA ALA A 111 -0.33 -9.41 12.06
C ALA A 111 0.75 -10.01 12.98
N VAL A 112 2.01 -10.02 12.52
CA VAL A 112 3.15 -10.51 13.33
C VAL A 112 3.33 -9.66 14.59
N VAL A 113 3.26 -8.33 14.48
CA VAL A 113 3.36 -7.42 15.64
C VAL A 113 2.20 -7.63 16.62
N ALA A 114 0.99 -7.84 16.11
CA ALA A 114 -0.15 -8.16 16.97
C ALA A 114 0.02 -9.49 17.71
N GLU A 115 0.70 -10.47 17.09
CA GLU A 115 1.06 -11.73 17.73
C GLU A 115 2.11 -11.58 18.83
N TYR A 116 3.00 -10.61 18.71
CA TYR A 116 4.00 -10.32 19.76
C TYR A 116 3.36 -9.86 21.08
N VAL A 117 2.21 -9.18 21.01
CA VAL A 117 1.61 -8.57 22.21
C VAL A 117 0.79 -9.56 23.03
N GLY A 118 0.35 -10.67 22.47
CA GLY A 118 -0.51 -11.54 23.26
C GLY A 118 -1.10 -12.72 22.52
N ALA A 119 -0.38 -13.30 21.57
CA ALA A 119 -0.85 -14.51 20.93
C ALA A 119 -0.19 -15.75 21.54
N ASN A 120 -1.02 -16.75 21.83
CA ASN A 120 -0.56 -18.08 22.17
C ASN A 120 -0.25 -18.95 20.93
N GLN A 121 -0.57 -18.45 19.74
CA GLN A 121 -0.43 -19.17 18.48
C GLN A 121 -0.11 -18.20 17.35
N GLY A 122 0.74 -18.63 16.41
CA GLY A 122 1.14 -17.88 15.23
C GLY A 122 2.65 -17.83 15.07
N LEU A 123 3.12 -17.39 13.90
CA LEU A 123 4.55 -17.30 13.61
C LEU A 123 5.23 -16.20 14.44
N GLY A 124 4.52 -15.11 14.73
CA GLY A 124 5.03 -14.05 15.62
C GLY A 124 5.16 -14.54 17.07
N ALA A 125 4.20 -15.30 17.56
CA ALA A 125 4.28 -15.92 18.88
C ALA A 125 5.44 -16.92 18.96
N LEU A 126 5.67 -17.70 17.89
CA LEU A 126 6.80 -18.63 17.80
C LEU A 126 8.15 -17.91 17.91
N ILE A 127 8.29 -16.73 17.28
CA ILE A 127 9.52 -15.92 17.38
C ILE A 127 9.75 -15.46 18.82
N ILE A 128 8.72 -15.03 19.55
CA ILE A 128 8.86 -14.62 20.95
C ILE A 128 9.26 -15.80 21.84
N VAL A 129 8.64 -16.95 21.66
CA VAL A 129 8.99 -18.16 22.43
C VAL A 129 10.44 -18.54 22.16
N SER A 130 10.86 -18.60 20.89
CA SER A 130 12.25 -18.94 20.53
C SER A 130 13.26 -17.92 21.05
N GLN A 131 12.88 -16.63 21.09
CA GLN A 131 13.71 -15.58 21.70
C GLN A 131 13.85 -15.80 23.21
N GLY A 132 12.78 -16.15 23.91
CA GLY A 132 12.79 -16.41 25.36
C GLY A 132 13.61 -17.63 25.76
N THR A 133 13.67 -18.62 24.88
CA THR A 133 14.47 -19.86 25.06
C THR A 133 15.88 -19.77 24.47
N LEU A 134 16.24 -18.65 23.82
CA LEU A 134 17.48 -18.45 23.05
C LEU A 134 17.67 -19.50 21.92
N ASP A 135 16.57 -20.06 21.44
CA ASP A 135 16.56 -21.00 20.33
C ASP A 135 16.63 -20.27 19.00
N THR A 136 17.84 -20.02 18.54
CA THR A 136 18.11 -19.31 17.29
C THR A 136 17.67 -20.10 16.06
N GLU A 137 17.72 -21.42 16.10
CA GLU A 137 17.32 -22.29 14.99
C GLU A 137 15.83 -22.17 14.73
N LEU A 138 15.01 -22.27 15.77
CA LEU A 138 13.56 -22.11 15.69
C LEU A 138 13.17 -20.71 15.22
N MET A 139 13.91 -19.68 15.67
CA MET A 139 13.70 -18.30 15.23
C MET A 139 13.96 -18.13 13.73
N PHE A 140 15.04 -18.71 13.18
CA PHE A 140 15.32 -18.69 11.75
C PHE A 140 14.25 -19.44 10.94
N VAL A 141 13.77 -20.57 11.41
CA VAL A 141 12.66 -21.31 10.78
C VAL A 141 11.43 -20.43 10.68
N ALA A 142 11.06 -19.71 11.74
CA ALA A 142 9.92 -18.80 11.74
C ALA A 142 10.11 -17.65 10.72
N PHE A 143 11.31 -17.07 10.61
CA PHE A 143 11.61 -16.04 9.60
C PHE A 143 11.51 -16.57 8.17
N VAL A 144 12.01 -17.77 7.90
CA VAL A 144 11.91 -18.40 6.57
C VAL A 144 10.45 -18.65 6.21
N LEU A 145 9.64 -19.13 7.15
CA LEU A 145 8.20 -19.34 6.94
C LEU A 145 7.47 -18.01 6.67
N LEU A 146 7.75 -16.97 7.44
CA LEU A 146 7.16 -15.62 7.21
C LEU A 146 7.56 -15.06 5.85
N THR A 147 8.83 -15.20 5.47
CA THR A 147 9.31 -14.74 4.17
C THR A 147 8.62 -15.49 3.04
N THR A 148 8.51 -16.82 3.16
CA THR A 148 7.83 -17.67 2.17
C THR A 148 6.36 -17.31 2.05
N LEU A 149 5.68 -17.03 3.17
CA LEU A 149 4.30 -16.56 3.19
C LEU A 149 4.16 -15.20 2.47
N GLY A 150 5.03 -14.24 2.80
CA GLY A 150 5.05 -12.94 2.13
C GLY A 150 5.27 -13.04 0.62
N LEU A 151 6.23 -13.85 0.18
CA LEU A 151 6.49 -14.08 -1.25
C LEU A 151 5.32 -14.77 -1.94
N SER A 152 4.64 -15.69 -1.29
CA SER A 152 3.45 -16.36 -1.84
C SER A 152 2.29 -15.40 -2.02
N LEU A 153 2.05 -14.52 -1.05
CA LEU A 153 1.05 -13.46 -1.13
C LEU A 153 1.36 -12.46 -2.25
N ASP A 154 2.62 -12.05 -2.41
CA ASP A 154 3.05 -11.15 -3.50
C ASP A 154 2.83 -11.78 -4.88
N LYS A 155 3.20 -13.06 -5.06
CA LYS A 155 2.95 -13.79 -6.31
C LYS A 155 1.46 -13.93 -6.60
N MET A 156 0.65 -14.25 -5.59
CA MET A 156 -0.81 -14.37 -5.74
C MET A 156 -1.42 -13.01 -6.14
N HIS A 157 -1.01 -11.92 -5.48
CA HIS A 157 -1.41 -10.57 -5.85
C HIS A 157 -1.04 -10.25 -7.31
N GLY A 158 0.20 -10.56 -7.72
CA GLY A 158 0.67 -10.36 -9.09
C GLY A 158 -0.12 -11.16 -10.13
N LEU A 159 -0.57 -12.37 -9.79
CA LEU A 159 -1.44 -13.17 -10.65
C LEU A 159 -2.83 -12.51 -10.81
N VAL A 160 -3.44 -12.10 -9.70
CA VAL A 160 -4.74 -11.39 -9.71
C VAL A 160 -4.65 -10.10 -10.52
N TYR A 161 -3.59 -9.32 -10.33
CA TYR A 161 -3.34 -8.10 -11.11
C TYR A 161 -3.30 -8.38 -12.62
N ARG A 162 -2.54 -9.39 -13.07
CA ARG A 162 -2.46 -9.75 -14.50
C ARG A 162 -3.79 -10.15 -15.07
N VAL A 163 -4.60 -10.94 -14.32
CA VAL A 163 -5.93 -11.36 -14.77
C VAL A 163 -6.86 -10.17 -14.90
N VAL A 164 -6.88 -9.26 -13.91
CA VAL A 164 -7.76 -8.08 -13.91
C VAL A 164 -7.36 -7.11 -15.02
N ILE A 165 -6.08 -6.77 -15.13
CA ILE A 165 -5.58 -5.87 -16.18
C ILE A 165 -5.76 -6.47 -17.56
N GLY A 166 -5.46 -7.76 -17.73
CA GLY A 166 -5.66 -8.45 -18.99
C GLY A 166 -7.12 -8.47 -19.48
N ARG A 167 -8.08 -8.53 -18.55
CA ARG A 167 -9.52 -8.44 -18.89
C ARG A 167 -9.97 -7.02 -19.21
N LEU A 168 -9.41 -6.01 -18.56
CA LEU A 168 -9.83 -4.61 -18.73
C LEU A 168 -9.20 -3.94 -19.95
N TYR A 169 -7.93 -4.22 -20.23
CA TYR A 169 -7.16 -3.53 -21.27
C TYR A 169 -6.81 -4.39 -22.48
N GLY A 170 -7.31 -5.63 -22.56
CA GLY A 170 -6.82 -6.59 -23.53
C GLY A 170 -5.39 -7.04 -23.19
N LYS A 171 -4.66 -7.67 -24.12
CA LYS A 171 -3.28 -8.10 -23.89
C LYS A 171 -2.48 -6.95 -23.27
N ALA A 172 -2.16 -7.07 -21.98
CA ALA A 172 -1.36 -6.05 -21.29
C ALA A 172 -0.04 -5.86 -22.05
N PRO A 173 0.36 -4.64 -22.39
CA PRO A 173 1.70 -4.41 -22.88
C PRO A 173 2.68 -4.88 -21.81
N SER A 174 3.55 -5.82 -22.16
CA SER A 174 4.58 -6.39 -21.28
C SER A 174 5.51 -5.32 -20.67
N ASP A 175 5.47 -4.09 -21.20
CA ASP A 175 6.39 -3.01 -20.89
C ASP A 175 5.92 -2.04 -19.79
N ILE A 176 4.60 -1.98 -19.50
CA ILE A 176 4.07 -1.04 -18.47
C ILE A 176 4.41 -1.50 -17.05
N SER A 177 4.53 -2.80 -16.81
CA SER A 177 4.88 -3.32 -15.48
C SER A 177 6.35 -3.07 -15.11
N VAL A 178 7.21 -2.94 -16.11
CA VAL A 178 8.65 -2.69 -15.91
C VAL A 178 8.94 -1.21 -15.70
N ALA A 179 8.18 -0.31 -16.33
CA ALA A 179 8.36 1.13 -16.19
C ALA A 179 7.86 1.68 -14.83
N ALA A 180 6.84 1.05 -14.23
CA ALA A 180 6.32 1.48 -12.93
C ALA A 180 7.10 0.90 -11.73
N SER A 181 7.90 -0.15 -11.93
CA SER A 181 8.60 -0.84 -10.84
C SER A 181 10.10 -0.61 -10.77
N ARG A 182 10.67 0.07 -11.75
CA ARG A 182 12.08 0.50 -11.70
C ARG A 182 12.11 2.02 -11.86
N PRO A 183 12.42 2.78 -10.80
CA PRO A 183 13.05 4.08 -11.05
C PRO A 183 14.25 3.76 -11.93
N SER A 184 14.23 4.21 -13.18
CA SER A 184 15.38 4.01 -14.07
C SER A 184 16.59 4.52 -13.31
N LEU A 185 17.69 3.79 -13.32
CA LEU A 185 18.95 4.25 -12.70
C LEU A 185 19.26 5.68 -13.12
N LEU A 186 18.87 6.09 -14.34
CA LEU A 186 18.86 7.45 -14.84
C LEU A 186 17.99 8.43 -14.01
N ALA A 187 16.85 8.01 -13.50
CA ALA A 187 16.00 8.88 -12.66
C ALA A 187 16.63 9.08 -11.27
N ILE A 188 17.28 8.06 -10.72
CA ILE A 188 18.02 8.15 -9.46
C ILE A 188 19.27 9.00 -9.64
N VAL A 189 20.00 8.83 -10.75
CA VAL A 189 21.19 9.63 -11.07
C VAL A 189 20.81 11.10 -11.31
N ASN A 190 19.76 11.38 -12.08
CA ASN A 190 19.27 12.74 -12.30
C ASN A 190 18.74 13.40 -11.03
N TRP A 191 18.09 12.65 -10.12
CA TRP A 191 17.66 13.16 -8.83
C TRP A 191 18.87 13.51 -7.94
N ALA A 192 19.87 12.64 -7.88
CA ALA A 192 21.09 12.87 -7.14
C ALA A 192 21.88 14.07 -7.69
N ASP A 193 21.97 14.21 -9.02
CA ASP A 193 22.65 15.35 -9.67
C ASP A 193 21.94 16.69 -9.41
N ASN A 194 20.61 16.70 -9.43
CA ASN A 194 19.81 17.89 -9.07
C ASN A 194 19.92 18.23 -7.58
N PHE A 195 19.98 17.24 -6.70
CA PHE A 195 20.13 17.43 -5.28
C PHE A 195 21.50 18.05 -4.96
N ILE A 196 22.59 17.52 -5.54
CA ILE A 196 23.94 18.04 -5.36
C ILE A 196 24.08 19.46 -5.93
N ARG A 197 23.44 19.78 -7.07
CA ARG A 197 23.45 21.13 -7.65
C ARG A 197 22.70 22.15 -6.80
N GLN A 198 21.58 21.79 -6.16
CA GLN A 198 20.86 22.70 -5.29
C GLN A 198 21.63 23.05 -4.01
N ASP A 199 22.36 22.10 -3.43
CA ASP A 199 23.22 22.38 -2.28
C ASP A 199 24.43 23.23 -2.61
N ALA A 200 24.95 23.15 -3.86
CA ALA A 200 26.07 23.97 -4.33
C ALA A 200 25.70 25.44 -4.65
N ILE A 201 24.40 25.76 -4.78
CA ILE A 201 23.91 27.14 -5.05
C ILE A 201 23.58 27.87 -3.73
N ASN A 202 23.41 27.12 -2.64
CA ASN A 202 23.06 27.69 -1.31
C ASN A 202 24.26 27.83 -0.34
N LEU A 203 25.49 27.63 -0.81
CA LEU A 203 26.77 27.93 -0.15
C LEU A 203 27.47 29.11 -0.84
#